data_7937e1573ce5b8e9ee5eeb5888cc5155
#
_entry.id   7937e1573ce5b8e9ee5eeb5888cc5155
#
_cell.length_a   1.000
_cell.length_b   1.000
_cell.length_c   1.000
_cell.angle_alpha   90.00
_cell.angle_beta   90.00
_cell.angle_gamma   90.00
#
_symmetry.space_group_name_H-M   'P 1'
#
loop_
_entity.id
_entity.type
_entity.pdbx_description
1 polymer ?
#
loop_
_entity_poly.entity_id
_entity_poly.type
_entity_poly.pdbx_seq_one_letter_code
_entity_poly.pdbx_strand_id
1 'polypeptide(L)'
;MAQKMFFGALVVAWAITSGLSVPSVALELQERGPTPASPEQIRAAIDKLADFDYATRMAAGRTIRRAPAAQAVPALLQAVSEHADGFIRFKALTLLTGYNDPRTADAMETALVSPNDRLREVAYAYFEQNPRPSLLPRMLAALDKEEGEFVRPALVRALAAMPKEPKVAEVLIRDAARGLDFFRSTVIEAIGDYKIAAAIPRLTEIAKLDGPLQDDAATALGKIGDKRALGTLAGLQQSAPKEVQPAIAAAICLMGTNCLAHVGYLHKTLTFADTYPGYQDLLRSAAAGLGNIARQGNEDALKILFDVGIPSQDPVRAPVTLAIGLVALRNTPLLLKTLEARTDQDAAIGMVAESFDMLEEDLEEERFFVYVRQAYWAAADGSPTRKLCEQLITKLDF
;
A
#
# COMPACT_ATOMS: atom_id res chain seq x y z
N MET A 1 -25.81 59.32 -25.35
CA MET A 1 -24.42 59.12 -24.89
C MET A 1 -24.43 58.03 -23.83
N ALA A 2 -24.10 56.84 -24.22
CA ALA A 2 -23.98 55.67 -23.28
C ALA A 2 -22.81 54.83 -23.76
N GLN A 3 -21.77 54.84 -22.95
CA GLN A 3 -20.49 54.18 -23.20
C GLN A 3 -20.56 52.74 -22.70
N LYS A 4 -20.48 51.80 -23.64
CA LYS A 4 -20.43 50.35 -23.35
C LYS A 4 -19.01 49.99 -22.93
N MET A 5 -18.82 49.51 -21.68
CA MET A 5 -17.63 48.82 -21.23
C MET A 5 -17.72 47.34 -21.59
N PHE A 6 -16.79 46.88 -22.39
CA PHE A 6 -16.54 45.48 -22.67
C PHE A 6 -15.65 44.92 -21.56
N PHE A 7 -16.16 43.94 -20.76
CA PHE A 7 -15.33 43.06 -19.93
C PHE A 7 -14.96 41.85 -20.76
N GLY A 8 -13.68 41.77 -21.14
CA GLY A 8 -13.08 40.58 -21.73
C GLY A 8 -12.78 39.56 -20.65
N ALA A 9 -13.46 38.44 -20.67
CA ALA A 9 -13.14 37.28 -19.84
C ALA A 9 -11.91 36.57 -20.42
N LEU A 10 -10.79 36.63 -19.70
CA LEU A 10 -9.59 35.84 -20.00
C LEU A 10 -9.82 34.40 -19.52
N VAL A 11 -10.13 33.51 -20.46
CA VAL A 11 -10.15 32.06 -20.19
C VAL A 11 -8.72 31.58 -20.19
N VAL A 12 -8.14 31.38 -19.02
CA VAL A 12 -6.87 30.67 -18.88
C VAL A 12 -7.13 29.19 -18.99
N ALA A 13 -6.88 28.65 -20.20
CA ALA A 13 -6.88 27.20 -20.41
C ALA A 13 -5.65 26.61 -19.70
N TRP A 14 -5.89 25.91 -18.60
CA TRP A 14 -4.88 25.03 -17.99
C TRP A 14 -4.77 23.78 -18.86
N ALA A 15 -3.74 23.75 -19.68
CA ALA A 15 -3.30 22.51 -20.32
C ALA A 15 -2.67 21.63 -19.26
N ILE A 16 -3.40 20.59 -18.85
CA ILE A 16 -2.84 19.49 -18.05
C ILE A 16 -1.99 18.66 -19.02
N THR A 17 -0.71 19.01 -19.12
CA THR A 17 0.30 18.12 -19.69
C THR A 17 0.70 17.13 -18.62
N SER A 18 0.02 15.98 -18.58
CA SER A 18 0.44 14.79 -17.85
C SER A 18 1.65 14.18 -18.58
N GLY A 19 2.82 14.72 -18.30
CA GLY A 19 4.12 14.18 -18.67
C GLY A 19 5.01 14.21 -17.45
N LEU A 20 4.72 13.36 -16.45
CA LEU A 20 5.63 13.12 -15.34
C LEU A 20 6.75 12.18 -15.81
N SER A 21 7.74 12.76 -16.49
CA SER A 21 9.07 12.18 -16.51
C SER A 21 9.74 12.50 -15.14
N VAL A 22 9.66 11.58 -14.19
CA VAL A 22 10.32 11.65 -12.88
C VAL A 22 11.59 10.78 -12.82
N PRO A 23 12.45 10.65 -13.81
CA PRO A 23 13.59 9.75 -13.67
C PRO A 23 14.88 10.41 -13.20
N SER A 24 15.15 11.67 -13.55
CA SER A 24 16.47 12.23 -13.29
C SER A 24 16.66 12.77 -11.87
N VAL A 25 15.61 13.32 -11.28
CA VAL A 25 15.71 13.93 -9.93
C VAL A 25 15.82 12.85 -8.85
N ALA A 26 15.09 11.75 -8.99
CA ALA A 26 15.16 10.63 -8.04
C ALA A 26 16.54 9.96 -8.07
N LEU A 27 17.10 9.73 -9.25
CA LEU A 27 18.43 9.16 -9.42
C LEU A 27 19.51 10.09 -8.83
N GLU A 28 19.42 11.40 -9.11
CA GLU A 28 20.35 12.41 -8.61
C GLU A 28 20.29 12.57 -7.09
N LEU A 29 19.10 12.46 -6.48
CA LEU A 29 18.92 12.48 -5.05
C LEU A 29 19.48 11.20 -4.37
N GLN A 30 19.37 10.05 -5.01
CA GLN A 30 19.91 8.79 -4.52
C GLN A 30 21.44 8.75 -4.57
N GLU A 31 22.06 9.34 -5.60
CA GLU A 31 23.53 9.47 -5.73
C GLU A 31 24.15 10.46 -4.74
N ARG A 32 23.36 11.38 -4.18
CA ARG A 32 23.80 12.30 -3.11
C ARG A 32 23.80 11.66 -1.71
N GLY A 33 23.37 10.40 -1.59
CA GLY A 33 23.40 9.65 -0.34
C GLY A 33 24.81 9.43 0.21
N PRO A 34 24.94 9.06 1.50
CA PRO A 34 26.23 8.93 2.13
C PRO A 34 27.06 7.79 1.54
N THR A 35 28.27 8.09 1.17
CA THR A 35 29.41 7.22 0.85
C THR A 35 29.18 6.13 -0.22
N PRO A 36 29.74 6.27 -1.42
CA PRO A 36 29.77 5.21 -2.41
C PRO A 36 30.43 3.95 -1.83
N ALA A 37 29.76 2.80 -2.00
CA ALA A 37 30.34 1.52 -1.65
C ALA A 37 31.18 0.98 -2.81
N SER A 38 32.31 0.30 -2.52
CA SER A 38 33.06 -0.37 -3.58
C SER A 38 32.26 -1.56 -4.17
N PRO A 39 32.56 -2.02 -5.40
CA PRO A 39 31.93 -3.21 -5.95
C PRO A 39 32.06 -4.46 -5.06
N GLU A 40 33.17 -4.58 -4.33
CA GLU A 40 33.43 -5.67 -3.38
C GLU A 40 32.53 -5.55 -2.16
N GLN A 41 32.34 -4.32 -1.65
CA GLN A 41 31.43 -4.07 -0.52
C GLN A 41 29.98 -4.36 -0.90
N ILE A 42 29.56 -4.01 -2.11
CA ILE A 42 28.20 -4.31 -2.58
C ILE A 42 28.00 -5.82 -2.71
N ARG A 43 28.93 -6.56 -3.31
CA ARG A 43 28.85 -8.03 -3.40
C ARG A 43 28.79 -8.66 -2.01
N ALA A 44 29.69 -8.26 -1.10
CA ALA A 44 29.69 -8.76 0.26
C ALA A 44 28.40 -8.41 1.03
N ALA A 45 27.77 -7.27 0.73
CA ALA A 45 26.47 -6.92 1.29
C ALA A 45 25.36 -7.80 0.72
N ILE A 46 25.35 -8.08 -0.59
CA ILE A 46 24.40 -8.99 -1.22
C ILE A 46 24.46 -10.38 -0.58
N ASP A 47 25.66 -10.94 -0.36
CA ASP A 47 25.83 -12.25 0.27
C ASP A 47 25.30 -12.29 1.72
N LYS A 48 25.21 -11.13 2.39
CA LYS A 48 24.70 -10.98 3.76
C LYS A 48 23.19 -10.71 3.86
N LEU A 49 22.47 -10.60 2.76
CA LEU A 49 21.02 -10.39 2.78
C LEU A 49 20.24 -11.55 3.42
N ALA A 50 20.83 -12.74 3.49
CA ALA A 50 20.26 -13.93 4.12
C ALA A 50 20.95 -14.31 5.44
N ASP A 51 21.76 -13.43 6.03
CA ASP A 51 22.45 -13.70 7.30
C ASP A 51 21.44 -13.97 8.43
N PHE A 52 21.76 -14.88 9.35
CA PHE A 52 20.89 -15.18 10.49
C PHE A 52 20.80 -14.02 11.48
N ASP A 53 21.86 -13.19 11.59
CA ASP A 53 21.84 -12.00 12.41
C ASP A 53 21.06 -10.87 11.76
N TYR A 54 19.99 -10.42 12.44
CA TYR A 54 19.11 -9.35 11.96
C TYR A 54 19.88 -8.05 11.68
N ALA A 55 20.76 -7.63 12.61
CA ALA A 55 21.53 -6.39 12.45
C ALA A 55 22.46 -6.44 11.23
N THR A 56 23.03 -7.61 10.93
CA THR A 56 23.86 -7.84 9.74
C THR A 56 23.02 -7.71 8.46
N ARG A 57 21.81 -8.30 8.41
CA ARG A 57 20.91 -8.15 7.24
C ARG A 57 20.52 -6.70 7.01
N MET A 58 20.16 -5.96 8.08
CA MET A 58 19.78 -4.55 7.97
C MET A 58 20.94 -3.70 7.47
N ALA A 59 22.15 -3.90 8.01
CA ALA A 59 23.36 -3.20 7.56
C ALA A 59 23.67 -3.50 6.08
N ALA A 60 23.48 -4.73 5.63
CA ALA A 60 23.66 -5.15 4.25
C ALA A 60 22.65 -4.42 3.32
N GLY A 61 21.37 -4.48 3.64
CA GLY A 61 20.32 -3.77 2.92
C GLY A 61 20.58 -2.26 2.83
N ARG A 62 20.94 -1.64 3.96
CA ARG A 62 21.31 -0.22 4.03
C ARG A 62 22.49 0.12 3.13
N THR A 63 23.56 -0.72 3.14
CA THR A 63 24.74 -0.52 2.30
C THR A 63 24.35 -0.51 0.82
N ILE A 64 23.49 -1.44 0.39
CA ILE A 64 23.03 -1.54 -0.99
C ILE A 64 22.16 -0.31 -1.33
N ARG A 65 21.13 -0.01 -0.53
CA ARG A 65 20.20 1.12 -0.80
C ARG A 65 20.90 2.47 -0.94
N ARG A 66 22.04 2.66 -0.28
CA ARG A 66 22.81 3.91 -0.30
C ARG A 66 23.88 3.94 -1.37
N ALA A 67 24.13 2.83 -2.06
CA ALA A 67 25.08 2.79 -3.14
C ALA A 67 24.54 3.46 -4.42
N PRO A 68 25.38 4.11 -5.22
CA PRO A 68 24.99 4.65 -6.52
C PRO A 68 24.40 3.56 -7.44
N ALA A 69 23.34 3.91 -8.20
CA ALA A 69 22.70 2.99 -9.14
C ALA A 69 23.68 2.31 -10.11
N ALA A 70 24.67 3.08 -10.60
CA ALA A 70 25.71 2.56 -11.50
C ALA A 70 26.54 1.41 -10.90
N GLN A 71 26.64 1.34 -9.57
CA GLN A 71 27.36 0.29 -8.86
C GLN A 71 26.43 -0.83 -8.41
N ALA A 72 25.30 -0.49 -7.80
CA ALA A 72 24.39 -1.48 -7.19
C ALA A 72 23.59 -2.27 -8.23
N VAL A 73 23.02 -1.60 -9.24
CA VAL A 73 22.11 -2.25 -10.20
C VAL A 73 22.77 -3.41 -10.95
N PRO A 74 23.99 -3.31 -11.51
CA PRO A 74 24.64 -4.44 -12.17
C PRO A 74 24.85 -5.63 -11.21
N ALA A 75 25.27 -5.37 -9.96
CA ALA A 75 25.51 -6.42 -8.99
C ALA A 75 24.20 -7.10 -8.53
N LEU A 76 23.13 -6.32 -8.34
CA LEU A 76 21.80 -6.86 -8.02
C LEU A 76 21.24 -7.70 -9.16
N LEU A 77 21.34 -7.24 -10.43
CA LEU A 77 20.91 -7.99 -11.60
C LEU A 77 21.66 -9.33 -11.71
N GLN A 78 22.97 -9.31 -11.47
CA GLN A 78 23.76 -10.53 -11.42
C GLN A 78 23.28 -11.46 -10.31
N ALA A 79 23.05 -10.94 -9.10
CA ALA A 79 22.55 -11.75 -7.99
C ALA A 79 21.18 -12.37 -8.30
N VAL A 80 20.23 -11.62 -8.89
CA VAL A 80 18.92 -12.13 -9.29
C VAL A 80 19.05 -13.32 -10.25
N SER A 81 19.98 -13.27 -11.22
CA SER A 81 20.12 -14.31 -12.24
C SER A 81 20.96 -15.50 -11.79
N GLU A 82 22.01 -15.29 -10.98
CA GLU A 82 23.09 -16.27 -10.78
C GLU A 82 23.27 -16.73 -9.35
N HIS A 83 22.77 -16.00 -8.34
CA HIS A 83 23.02 -16.34 -6.95
C HIS A 83 22.39 -17.70 -6.57
N ALA A 84 23.16 -18.56 -5.89
CA ALA A 84 22.72 -19.91 -5.53
C ALA A 84 21.54 -19.90 -4.54
N ASP A 85 21.54 -18.94 -3.59
CA ASP A 85 20.48 -18.78 -2.61
C ASP A 85 19.27 -18.05 -3.21
N GLY A 86 18.10 -18.74 -3.21
CA GLY A 86 16.85 -18.21 -3.74
C GLY A 86 16.28 -17.04 -2.93
N PHE A 87 16.59 -16.97 -1.63
CA PHE A 87 16.19 -15.85 -0.79
C PHE A 87 16.99 -14.59 -1.09
N ILE A 88 18.30 -14.71 -1.34
CA ILE A 88 19.14 -13.58 -1.77
C ILE A 88 18.69 -13.08 -3.14
N ARG A 89 18.33 -13.99 -4.08
CA ARG A 89 17.75 -13.59 -5.37
C ARG A 89 16.48 -12.77 -5.20
N PHE A 90 15.60 -13.19 -4.30
CA PHE A 90 14.36 -12.48 -3.96
C PHE A 90 14.66 -11.08 -3.37
N LYS A 91 15.52 -10.98 -2.36
CA LYS A 91 15.87 -9.67 -1.75
C LYS A 91 16.58 -8.76 -2.74
N ALA A 92 17.44 -9.30 -3.62
CA ALA A 92 18.10 -8.52 -4.66
C ALA A 92 17.08 -7.95 -5.70
N LEU A 93 16.07 -8.75 -6.07
CA LEU A 93 15.00 -8.30 -6.97
C LEU A 93 14.15 -7.19 -6.34
N THR A 94 13.82 -7.32 -5.05
CA THR A 94 13.11 -6.29 -4.29
C THR A 94 13.92 -4.98 -4.25
N LEU A 95 15.20 -5.05 -3.89
CA LEU A 95 16.09 -3.88 -3.81
C LEU A 95 16.29 -3.16 -5.14
N LEU A 96 16.20 -3.87 -6.27
CA LEU A 96 16.25 -3.25 -7.61
C LEU A 96 15.15 -2.19 -7.80
N THR A 97 13.99 -2.35 -7.17
CA THR A 97 12.88 -1.41 -7.32
C THR A 97 13.21 -0.03 -6.76
N GLY A 98 14.13 0.05 -5.81
CA GLY A 98 14.58 1.30 -5.20
C GLY A 98 15.40 2.20 -6.13
N TYR A 99 15.90 1.68 -7.27
CA TYR A 99 16.81 2.42 -8.16
C TYR A 99 16.15 3.05 -9.38
N ASN A 100 14.89 2.76 -9.65
CA ASN A 100 14.17 3.25 -10.85
C ASN A 100 14.97 3.04 -12.17
N ASP A 101 15.73 1.95 -12.26
CA ASP A 101 16.52 1.60 -13.45
C ASP A 101 15.62 0.87 -14.46
N PRO A 102 15.67 1.20 -15.76
CA PRO A 102 14.81 0.56 -16.77
C PRO A 102 15.03 -0.96 -16.87
N ARG A 103 16.22 -1.47 -16.56
CA ARG A 103 16.52 -2.91 -16.55
C ARG A 103 15.77 -3.68 -15.46
N THR A 104 15.30 -2.99 -14.42
CA THR A 104 14.44 -3.60 -13.37
C THR A 104 13.20 -4.23 -13.99
N ALA A 105 12.56 -3.55 -14.92
CA ALA A 105 11.35 -4.04 -15.56
C ALA A 105 11.57 -5.32 -16.37
N ASP A 106 12.74 -5.48 -17.03
CA ASP A 106 13.10 -6.68 -17.79
C ASP A 106 13.41 -7.84 -16.83
N ALA A 107 14.09 -7.56 -15.71
CA ALA A 107 14.32 -8.55 -14.66
C ALA A 107 13.00 -9.05 -14.05
N MET A 108 12.05 -8.16 -13.81
CA MET A 108 10.71 -8.50 -13.31
C MET A 108 9.92 -9.34 -14.31
N GLU A 109 9.97 -9.00 -15.60
CA GLU A 109 9.32 -9.80 -16.65
C GLU A 109 9.89 -11.21 -16.74
N THR A 110 11.21 -11.36 -16.58
CA THR A 110 11.88 -12.65 -16.50
C THR A 110 11.44 -13.43 -15.25
N ALA A 111 11.29 -12.75 -14.12
CA ALA A 111 10.89 -13.36 -12.85
C ALA A 111 9.46 -13.92 -12.84
N LEU A 112 8.55 -13.45 -13.73
CA LEU A 112 7.16 -13.96 -13.83
C LEU A 112 7.06 -15.46 -14.14
N VAL A 113 8.11 -16.11 -14.62
CA VAL A 113 8.14 -17.55 -14.91
C VAL A 113 9.16 -18.30 -14.06
N SER A 114 9.70 -17.65 -13.06
CA SER A 114 10.65 -18.27 -12.14
C SER A 114 10.02 -19.47 -11.43
N PRO A 115 10.74 -20.57 -11.23
CA PRO A 115 10.31 -21.65 -10.35
C PRO A 115 10.24 -21.19 -8.87
N ASN A 116 10.97 -20.13 -8.49
CA ASN A 116 10.91 -19.55 -7.16
C ASN A 116 9.67 -18.66 -7.06
N ASP A 117 8.75 -19.03 -6.18
CA ASP A 117 7.48 -18.34 -5.93
C ASP A 117 7.67 -16.90 -5.43
N ARG A 118 8.64 -16.65 -4.56
CA ARG A 118 8.94 -15.30 -4.06
C ARG A 118 9.37 -14.34 -5.19
N LEU A 119 10.09 -14.84 -6.19
CA LEU A 119 10.45 -14.01 -7.36
C LEU A 119 9.21 -13.69 -8.21
N ARG A 120 8.28 -14.66 -8.37
CA ARG A 120 7.03 -14.40 -9.08
C ARG A 120 6.16 -13.39 -8.33
N GLU A 121 6.06 -13.53 -7.01
CA GLU A 121 5.33 -12.60 -6.13
C GLU A 121 5.81 -11.16 -6.31
N VAL A 122 7.11 -10.90 -6.12
CA VAL A 122 7.72 -9.57 -6.31
C VAL A 122 7.47 -9.03 -7.72
N ALA A 123 7.56 -9.89 -8.74
CA ALA A 123 7.32 -9.48 -10.11
C ALA A 123 5.85 -9.04 -10.34
N TYR A 124 4.87 -9.77 -9.80
CA TYR A 124 3.46 -9.36 -9.86
C TYR A 124 3.21 -8.08 -9.06
N ALA A 125 3.74 -7.96 -7.85
CA ALA A 125 3.62 -6.74 -7.04
C ALA A 125 4.27 -5.52 -7.73
N TYR A 126 5.38 -5.71 -8.42
CA TYR A 126 5.97 -4.67 -9.26
C TYR A 126 5.04 -4.24 -10.41
N PHE A 127 4.42 -5.21 -11.12
CA PHE A 127 3.49 -4.90 -12.22
C PHE A 127 2.13 -4.41 -11.75
N GLU A 128 1.74 -4.59 -10.50
CA GLU A 128 0.64 -3.86 -9.89
C GLU A 128 0.89 -2.35 -9.93
N GLN A 129 2.11 -1.91 -9.64
CA GLN A 129 2.50 -0.50 -9.61
C GLN A 129 2.92 0.05 -10.98
N ASN A 130 3.34 -0.84 -11.88
CA ASN A 130 3.81 -0.52 -13.23
C ASN A 130 3.04 -1.33 -14.27
N PRO A 131 1.71 -1.13 -14.42
CA PRO A 131 0.87 -1.97 -15.26
C PRO A 131 1.36 -2.02 -16.72
N ARG A 132 1.47 -3.24 -17.28
CA ARG A 132 1.82 -3.49 -18.68
C ARG A 132 0.73 -4.30 -19.38
N PRO A 133 -0.16 -3.68 -20.17
CA PRO A 133 -1.23 -4.40 -20.87
C PRO A 133 -0.74 -5.54 -21.79
N SER A 134 0.49 -5.46 -22.31
CA SER A 134 1.09 -6.53 -23.09
C SER A 134 1.28 -7.84 -22.33
N LEU A 135 1.39 -7.79 -21.00
CA LEU A 135 1.51 -8.96 -20.12
C LEU A 135 0.16 -9.58 -19.72
N LEU A 136 -0.96 -8.91 -20.03
CA LEU A 136 -2.30 -9.37 -19.63
C LEU A 136 -2.60 -10.81 -20.06
N PRO A 137 -2.38 -11.26 -21.32
CA PRO A 137 -2.66 -12.64 -21.70
C PRO A 137 -1.87 -13.65 -20.86
N ARG A 138 -0.61 -13.32 -20.54
CA ARG A 138 0.27 -14.17 -19.73
C ARG A 138 -0.19 -14.24 -18.28
N MET A 139 -0.59 -13.11 -17.68
CA MET A 139 -1.10 -13.04 -16.32
C MET A 139 -2.44 -13.77 -16.18
N LEU A 140 -3.36 -13.63 -17.14
CA LEU A 140 -4.62 -14.38 -17.15
C LEU A 140 -4.38 -15.89 -17.24
N ALA A 141 -3.44 -16.33 -18.09
CA ALA A 141 -3.09 -17.74 -18.19
C ALA A 141 -2.38 -18.29 -16.94
N ALA A 142 -1.67 -17.43 -16.22
CA ALA A 142 -1.01 -17.79 -14.96
C ALA A 142 -2.03 -17.95 -13.83
N LEU A 143 -3.08 -17.14 -13.75
CA LEU A 143 -4.06 -17.14 -12.65
C LEU A 143 -4.74 -18.50 -12.46
N ASP A 144 -5.03 -19.22 -13.57
CA ASP A 144 -5.65 -20.55 -13.52
C ASP A 144 -4.64 -21.67 -13.13
N LYS A 145 -3.35 -21.39 -13.10
CA LYS A 145 -2.26 -22.36 -12.85
C LYS A 145 -1.46 -22.08 -11.58
N GLU A 146 -1.50 -20.84 -11.10
CA GLU A 146 -0.73 -20.46 -9.92
C GLU A 146 -1.35 -21.09 -8.66
N GLU A 147 -0.57 -21.88 -7.95
CA GLU A 147 -0.96 -22.55 -6.72
C GLU A 147 -0.35 -21.89 -5.48
N GLY A 148 0.63 -21.02 -5.66
CA GLY A 148 1.32 -20.31 -4.56
C GLY A 148 0.35 -19.42 -3.79
N GLU A 149 0.15 -19.72 -2.51
CA GLU A 149 -0.80 -19.01 -1.64
C GLU A 149 -0.48 -17.50 -1.56
N PHE A 150 0.80 -17.14 -1.52
CA PHE A 150 1.26 -15.75 -1.51
C PHE A 150 1.34 -15.12 -2.90
N VAL A 151 1.62 -15.91 -3.93
CA VAL A 151 1.78 -15.42 -5.32
C VAL A 151 0.44 -15.05 -5.95
N ARG A 152 -0.62 -15.83 -5.68
CA ARG A 152 -1.97 -15.56 -6.24
C ARG A 152 -2.53 -14.21 -5.85
N PRO A 153 -2.43 -13.72 -4.60
CA PRO A 153 -2.79 -12.36 -4.21
C PRO A 153 -2.09 -11.28 -5.05
N ALA A 154 -0.78 -11.36 -5.19
CA ALA A 154 0.00 -10.40 -5.97
C ALA A 154 -0.41 -10.41 -7.46
N LEU A 155 -0.64 -11.59 -8.04
CA LEU A 155 -1.14 -11.72 -9.42
C LEU A 155 -2.53 -11.11 -9.59
N VAL A 156 -3.45 -11.34 -8.65
CA VAL A 156 -4.80 -10.74 -8.66
C VAL A 156 -4.71 -9.22 -8.62
N ARG A 157 -3.86 -8.66 -7.78
CA ARG A 157 -3.66 -7.21 -7.68
C ARG A 157 -3.03 -6.63 -8.94
N ALA A 158 -2.05 -7.32 -9.54
CA ALA A 158 -1.44 -6.92 -10.82
C ALA A 158 -2.48 -6.90 -11.97
N LEU A 159 -3.38 -7.88 -12.00
CA LEU A 159 -4.51 -7.87 -12.94
C LEU A 159 -5.46 -6.72 -12.67
N ALA A 160 -5.87 -6.53 -11.41
CA ALA A 160 -6.80 -5.48 -11.01
C ALA A 160 -6.28 -4.06 -11.32
N ALA A 161 -4.95 -3.87 -11.33
CA ALA A 161 -4.31 -2.62 -11.73
C ALA A 161 -4.54 -2.23 -13.22
N MET A 162 -5.17 -3.12 -13.99
CA MET A 162 -5.60 -2.87 -15.38
C MET A 162 -7.15 -2.84 -15.50
N PRO A 163 -7.86 -1.97 -14.77
CA PRO A 163 -9.32 -2.03 -14.62
C PRO A 163 -10.08 -1.69 -15.91
N LYS A 164 -9.40 -1.13 -16.91
CA LYS A 164 -9.99 -0.80 -18.23
C LYS A 164 -10.06 -2.01 -19.16
N GLU A 165 -9.42 -3.11 -18.82
CA GLU A 165 -9.42 -4.33 -19.60
C GLU A 165 -10.65 -5.19 -19.25
N PRO A 166 -11.61 -5.39 -20.20
CA PRO A 166 -12.88 -6.07 -19.89
C PRO A 166 -12.69 -7.48 -19.33
N LYS A 167 -11.69 -8.22 -19.82
CA LYS A 167 -11.38 -9.58 -19.33
C LYS A 167 -10.93 -9.59 -17.88
N VAL A 168 -10.32 -8.53 -17.38
CA VAL A 168 -9.91 -8.41 -15.97
C VAL A 168 -11.17 -8.39 -15.09
N ALA A 169 -12.12 -7.52 -15.39
CA ALA A 169 -13.37 -7.44 -14.64
C ALA A 169 -14.12 -8.79 -14.65
N GLU A 170 -14.23 -9.44 -15.82
CA GLU A 170 -14.87 -10.74 -15.97
C GLU A 170 -14.26 -11.80 -15.05
N VAL A 171 -12.92 -11.94 -15.09
CA VAL A 171 -12.19 -12.95 -14.31
C VAL A 171 -12.29 -12.68 -12.82
N LEU A 172 -12.10 -11.42 -12.38
CA LEU A 172 -12.18 -11.07 -10.96
C LEU A 172 -13.60 -11.22 -10.40
N ILE A 173 -14.64 -10.87 -11.14
CA ILE A 173 -16.04 -11.12 -10.75
C ILE A 173 -16.32 -12.62 -10.60
N ARG A 174 -15.81 -13.45 -11.52
CA ARG A 174 -15.90 -14.91 -11.44
C ARG A 174 -15.23 -15.41 -10.16
N ASP A 175 -14.01 -14.96 -9.88
CA ASP A 175 -13.18 -15.49 -8.81
C ASP A 175 -13.56 -14.93 -7.42
N ALA A 176 -14.24 -13.79 -7.34
CA ALA A 176 -14.88 -13.33 -6.11
C ALA A 176 -15.99 -14.28 -5.61
N ALA A 177 -16.53 -15.15 -6.49
CA ALA A 177 -17.61 -16.09 -6.17
C ALA A 177 -17.14 -17.54 -5.94
N ARG A 178 -15.87 -17.86 -6.15
CA ARG A 178 -15.38 -19.24 -6.12
C ARG A 178 -14.00 -19.38 -5.48
N GLY A 179 -13.77 -20.53 -4.88
CA GLY A 179 -12.53 -20.85 -4.19
C GLY A 179 -12.65 -20.66 -2.68
N LEU A 180 -11.52 -20.71 -1.99
CA LEU A 180 -11.45 -20.53 -0.55
C LEU A 180 -11.70 -19.07 -0.19
N ASP A 181 -12.27 -18.81 0.98
CA ASP A 181 -12.64 -17.47 1.43
C ASP A 181 -11.43 -16.54 1.51
N PHE A 182 -10.27 -17.02 1.93
CA PHE A 182 -9.03 -16.24 1.91
C PHE A 182 -8.70 -15.66 0.51
N PHE A 183 -8.76 -16.50 -0.52
CA PHE A 183 -8.51 -16.03 -1.89
C PHE A 183 -9.61 -15.10 -2.40
N ARG A 184 -10.88 -15.43 -2.08
CA ARG A 184 -12.03 -14.58 -2.45
C ARG A 184 -11.95 -13.20 -1.79
N SER A 185 -11.54 -13.13 -0.51
CA SER A 185 -11.27 -11.88 0.20
C SER A 185 -10.26 -11.01 -0.56
N THR A 186 -9.12 -11.59 -0.96
CA THR A 186 -8.10 -10.88 -1.77
C THR A 186 -8.66 -10.35 -3.09
N VAL A 187 -9.47 -11.15 -3.79
CA VAL A 187 -10.10 -10.72 -5.05
C VAL A 187 -11.08 -9.57 -4.81
N ILE A 188 -11.90 -9.65 -3.76
CA ILE A 188 -12.87 -8.63 -3.38
C ILE A 188 -12.15 -7.34 -3.00
N GLU A 189 -11.06 -7.43 -2.22
CA GLU A 189 -10.24 -6.26 -1.86
C GLU A 189 -9.66 -5.58 -3.10
N ALA A 190 -9.05 -6.35 -4.01
CA ALA A 190 -8.49 -5.81 -5.26
C ALA A 190 -9.57 -5.15 -6.14
N ILE A 191 -10.75 -5.75 -6.25
CA ILE A 191 -11.90 -5.14 -6.95
C ILE A 191 -12.24 -3.76 -6.36
N GLY A 192 -12.26 -3.65 -5.03
CA GLY A 192 -12.51 -2.41 -4.32
C GLY A 192 -11.43 -1.36 -4.53
N ASP A 193 -10.16 -1.73 -4.33
CA ASP A 193 -9.00 -0.84 -4.43
C ASP A 193 -8.86 -0.24 -5.84
N TYR A 194 -9.11 -1.04 -6.88
CA TYR A 194 -9.04 -0.61 -8.28
C TYR A 194 -10.38 -0.15 -8.85
N LYS A 195 -11.41 -0.02 -8.00
CA LYS A 195 -12.72 0.55 -8.32
C LYS A 195 -13.40 -0.11 -9.54
N ILE A 196 -13.38 -1.43 -9.60
CA ILE A 196 -13.97 -2.21 -10.70
C ILE A 196 -15.50 -2.20 -10.58
N ALA A 197 -16.14 -1.15 -11.08
CA ALA A 197 -17.57 -0.90 -10.93
C ALA A 197 -18.48 -2.00 -11.52
N ALA A 198 -18.00 -2.77 -12.50
CA ALA A 198 -18.73 -3.91 -13.06
C ALA A 198 -19.02 -5.01 -12.02
N ALA A 199 -18.24 -5.07 -10.92
CA ALA A 199 -18.41 -6.05 -9.87
C ALA A 199 -19.50 -5.69 -8.83
N ILE A 200 -20.09 -4.50 -8.85
CA ILE A 200 -21.10 -4.04 -7.87
C ILE A 200 -22.24 -5.06 -7.67
N PRO A 201 -22.86 -5.64 -8.72
CA PRO A 201 -23.92 -6.63 -8.52
C PRO A 201 -23.43 -7.84 -7.71
N ARG A 202 -22.25 -8.37 -8.04
CA ARG A 202 -21.67 -9.53 -7.34
C ARG A 202 -21.30 -9.19 -5.90
N LEU A 203 -20.66 -8.05 -5.67
CA LEU A 203 -20.34 -7.58 -4.32
C LEU A 203 -21.60 -7.36 -3.47
N THR A 204 -22.67 -6.83 -4.08
CA THR A 204 -23.97 -6.66 -3.42
C THR A 204 -24.58 -8.00 -2.99
N GLU A 205 -24.45 -9.06 -3.81
CA GLU A 205 -24.87 -10.41 -3.43
C GLU A 205 -24.08 -10.93 -2.24
N ILE A 206 -22.73 -10.82 -2.29
CA ILE A 206 -21.84 -11.28 -1.20
C ILE A 206 -22.11 -10.50 0.09
N ALA A 207 -22.23 -9.18 0.01
CA ALA A 207 -22.49 -8.33 1.18
C ALA A 207 -23.81 -8.65 1.90
N LYS A 208 -24.79 -9.23 1.22
CA LYS A 208 -26.07 -9.65 1.81
C LYS A 208 -26.03 -11.03 2.47
N LEU A 209 -24.98 -11.82 2.23
CA LEU A 209 -24.80 -13.11 2.83
C LEU A 209 -24.12 -12.95 4.20
N ASP A 210 -24.70 -13.57 5.22
CA ASP A 210 -24.04 -13.70 6.51
C ASP A 210 -22.85 -14.66 6.36
N GLY A 211 -21.63 -14.15 6.60
CA GLY A 211 -20.42 -14.93 6.42
C GLY A 211 -19.15 -14.09 6.40
N PRO A 212 -17.98 -14.76 6.29
CA PRO A 212 -16.66 -14.14 6.49
C PRO A 212 -16.25 -13.10 5.43
N LEU A 213 -16.99 -12.98 4.32
CA LEU A 213 -16.71 -12.02 3.24
C LEU A 213 -17.68 -10.83 3.23
N GLN A 214 -18.57 -10.73 4.21
CA GLN A 214 -19.59 -9.68 4.23
C GLN A 214 -18.98 -8.28 4.42
N ASP A 215 -18.04 -8.14 5.32
CA ASP A 215 -17.33 -6.90 5.60
C ASP A 215 -16.37 -6.52 4.46
N ASP A 216 -15.68 -7.47 3.86
CA ASP A 216 -14.85 -7.26 2.67
C ASP A 216 -15.68 -6.70 1.51
N ALA A 217 -16.83 -7.33 1.23
CA ALA A 217 -17.71 -6.89 0.16
C ALA A 217 -18.32 -5.50 0.43
N ALA A 218 -18.72 -5.21 1.68
CA ALA A 218 -19.17 -3.89 2.08
C ALA A 218 -18.07 -2.84 1.88
N THR A 219 -16.85 -3.13 2.33
CA THR A 219 -15.68 -2.25 2.18
C THR A 219 -15.36 -2.01 0.70
N ALA A 220 -15.38 -3.06 -0.13
CA ALA A 220 -15.13 -2.92 -1.57
C ALA A 220 -16.17 -2.06 -2.26
N LEU A 221 -17.46 -2.21 -1.93
CA LEU A 221 -18.52 -1.32 -2.42
C LEU A 221 -18.25 0.15 -2.06
N GLY A 222 -17.81 0.40 -0.82
CA GLY A 222 -17.41 1.73 -0.35
C GLY A 222 -16.22 2.31 -1.12
N LYS A 223 -15.17 1.52 -1.35
CA LYS A 223 -13.96 1.92 -2.10
C LYS A 223 -14.29 2.23 -3.58
N ILE A 224 -15.20 1.47 -4.21
CA ILE A 224 -15.69 1.75 -5.57
C ILE A 224 -16.38 3.10 -5.62
N GLY A 225 -17.14 3.47 -4.59
CA GLY A 225 -17.74 4.79 -4.42
C GLY A 225 -18.98 5.04 -5.29
N ASP A 226 -19.55 4.01 -5.92
CA ASP A 226 -20.75 4.16 -6.75
C ASP A 226 -22.02 4.21 -5.92
N LYS A 227 -22.75 5.31 -6.02
CA LYS A 227 -23.96 5.56 -5.23
C LYS A 227 -25.07 4.53 -5.40
N ARG A 228 -25.04 3.70 -6.45
CA ARG A 228 -25.99 2.59 -6.63
C ARG A 228 -25.91 1.56 -5.50
N ALA A 229 -24.75 1.43 -4.84
CA ALA A 229 -24.56 0.53 -3.71
C ALA A 229 -25.02 1.13 -2.37
N LEU A 230 -25.29 2.45 -2.29
CA LEU A 230 -25.62 3.12 -1.02
C LEU A 230 -26.88 2.54 -0.37
N GLY A 231 -27.93 2.24 -1.16
CA GLY A 231 -29.15 1.61 -0.64
C GLY A 231 -28.92 0.23 -0.01
N THR A 232 -28.00 -0.56 -0.59
CA THR A 232 -27.59 -1.85 -0.02
C THR A 232 -26.87 -1.65 1.31
N LEU A 233 -25.88 -0.76 1.37
CA LEU A 233 -25.12 -0.48 2.60
C LEU A 233 -26.01 0.07 3.72
N ALA A 234 -26.94 0.97 3.38
CA ALA A 234 -27.90 1.49 4.35
C ALA A 234 -28.86 0.42 4.91
N GLY A 235 -29.28 -0.52 4.04
CA GLY A 235 -30.06 -1.69 4.49
C GLY A 235 -29.26 -2.61 5.42
N LEU A 236 -27.99 -2.86 5.11
CA LEU A 236 -27.10 -3.68 5.92
C LEU A 236 -26.79 -3.04 7.30
N GLN A 237 -26.77 -1.72 7.41
CA GLN A 237 -26.64 -1.06 8.71
C GLN A 237 -27.75 -1.44 9.71
N GLN A 238 -28.90 -1.91 9.22
CA GLN A 238 -30.04 -2.30 10.08
C GLN A 238 -30.06 -3.79 10.41
N SER A 239 -29.40 -4.62 9.62
CA SER A 239 -29.54 -6.09 9.66
C SER A 239 -28.25 -6.86 9.84
N ALA A 240 -27.10 -6.30 9.47
CA ALA A 240 -25.81 -7.00 9.56
C ALA A 240 -25.35 -7.20 11.01
N PRO A 241 -24.58 -8.25 11.31
CA PRO A 241 -23.97 -8.47 12.62
C PRO A 241 -23.16 -7.25 13.09
N LYS A 242 -23.05 -7.08 14.41
CA LYS A 242 -22.37 -5.91 14.99
C LYS A 242 -20.90 -5.81 14.59
N GLU A 243 -20.24 -6.93 14.34
CA GLU A 243 -18.84 -7.02 13.92
C GLU A 243 -18.62 -6.43 12.52
N VAL A 244 -19.62 -6.46 11.65
CA VAL A 244 -19.60 -5.92 10.29
C VAL A 244 -19.99 -4.43 10.23
N GLN A 245 -20.67 -3.91 11.23
CA GLN A 245 -21.16 -2.53 11.26
C GLN A 245 -20.05 -1.47 11.04
N PRO A 246 -18.83 -1.61 11.63
CA PRO A 246 -17.75 -0.65 11.36
C PRO A 246 -17.32 -0.63 9.89
N ALA A 247 -17.24 -1.78 9.21
CA ALA A 247 -16.92 -1.85 7.79
C ALA A 247 -17.98 -1.16 6.93
N ILE A 248 -19.28 -1.34 7.26
CA ILE A 248 -20.39 -0.65 6.59
C ILE A 248 -20.31 0.86 6.81
N ALA A 249 -20.04 1.31 8.03
CA ALA A 249 -19.88 2.73 8.34
C ALA A 249 -18.71 3.36 7.56
N ALA A 250 -17.57 2.66 7.49
CA ALA A 250 -16.42 3.07 6.69
C ALA A 250 -16.78 3.14 5.20
N ALA A 251 -17.49 2.14 4.68
CA ALA A 251 -17.93 2.10 3.28
C ALA A 251 -18.83 3.28 2.91
N ILE A 252 -19.80 3.63 3.76
CA ILE A 252 -20.69 4.77 3.53
C ILE A 252 -19.91 6.10 3.56
N CYS A 253 -18.93 6.24 4.50
CA CYS A 253 -18.03 7.39 4.53
C CYS A 253 -17.21 7.49 3.22
N LEU A 254 -16.63 6.39 2.75
CA LEU A 254 -15.85 6.35 1.50
C LEU A 254 -16.67 6.76 0.27
N MET A 255 -17.98 6.56 0.30
CA MET A 255 -18.91 7.06 -0.73
C MET A 255 -19.24 8.56 -0.58
N GLY A 256 -18.60 9.26 0.34
CA GLY A 256 -18.80 10.69 0.58
C GLY A 256 -20.11 11.03 1.31
N THR A 257 -20.71 10.06 2.00
CA THR A 257 -21.99 10.24 2.71
C THR A 257 -21.75 10.32 4.21
N ASN A 258 -22.05 11.48 4.83
CA ASN A 258 -22.01 11.71 6.29
C ASN A 258 -20.71 11.21 6.97
N CYS A 259 -19.57 11.40 6.32
CA CYS A 259 -18.29 10.81 6.73
C CYS A 259 -17.87 11.20 8.16
N LEU A 260 -18.11 12.46 8.58
CA LEU A 260 -17.78 12.92 9.92
C LEU A 260 -18.49 12.09 11.00
N ALA A 261 -19.79 11.78 10.82
CA ALA A 261 -20.53 10.97 11.77
C ALA A 261 -20.04 9.51 11.80
N HIS A 262 -19.67 8.96 10.64
CA HIS A 262 -19.15 7.60 10.55
C HIS A 262 -17.74 7.47 11.15
N VAL A 263 -16.85 8.43 10.92
CA VAL A 263 -15.55 8.50 11.60
C VAL A 263 -15.74 8.61 13.13
N GLY A 264 -16.66 9.45 13.58
CA GLY A 264 -17.01 9.56 15.00
C GLY A 264 -17.59 8.26 15.59
N TYR A 265 -18.39 7.52 14.83
CA TYR A 265 -18.87 6.19 15.22
C TYR A 265 -17.72 5.19 15.35
N LEU A 266 -16.83 5.11 14.37
CA LEU A 266 -15.67 4.21 14.40
C LEU A 266 -14.74 4.51 15.58
N HIS A 267 -14.48 5.78 15.87
CA HIS A 267 -13.70 6.20 17.03
C HIS A 267 -14.34 5.73 18.35
N LYS A 268 -15.64 5.96 18.51
CA LYS A 268 -16.39 5.50 19.70
C LYS A 268 -16.39 3.98 19.80
N THR A 269 -16.54 3.27 18.68
CA THR A 269 -16.51 1.81 18.64
C THR A 269 -15.17 1.27 19.08
N LEU A 270 -14.07 1.87 18.61
CA LEU A 270 -12.72 1.50 19.00
C LEU A 270 -12.50 1.63 20.52
N THR A 271 -12.91 2.76 21.08
CA THR A 271 -12.81 3.04 22.52
C THR A 271 -13.74 2.14 23.36
N PHE A 272 -14.96 1.87 22.87
CA PHE A 272 -15.91 0.99 23.56
C PHE A 272 -15.43 -0.46 23.59
N ALA A 273 -14.92 -0.97 22.45
CA ALA A 273 -14.49 -2.35 22.32
C ALA A 273 -13.24 -2.67 23.18
N ASP A 274 -12.41 -1.67 23.47
CA ASP A 274 -11.30 -1.78 24.42
C ASP A 274 -11.77 -2.11 25.84
N THR A 275 -12.85 -1.50 26.26
CA THR A 275 -13.37 -1.61 27.63
C THR A 275 -14.03 -2.97 27.92
N TYR A 276 -14.48 -3.69 26.89
CA TYR A 276 -15.29 -4.90 27.04
C TYR A 276 -14.60 -6.14 26.43
N PRO A 277 -14.13 -7.11 27.24
CA PRO A 277 -13.61 -8.37 26.75
C PRO A 277 -14.59 -9.10 25.81
N GLY A 278 -14.11 -9.65 24.72
CA GLY A 278 -14.91 -10.39 23.72
C GLY A 278 -15.38 -9.54 22.53
N TYR A 279 -15.05 -8.25 22.48
CA TYR A 279 -15.33 -7.39 21.32
C TYR A 279 -14.12 -7.17 20.40
N GLN A 280 -13.18 -8.11 20.37
CA GLN A 280 -11.95 -7.99 19.58
C GLN A 280 -12.22 -7.89 18.08
N ASP A 281 -13.22 -8.60 17.54
CA ASP A 281 -13.59 -8.50 16.13
C ASP A 281 -14.15 -7.12 15.78
N LEU A 282 -14.96 -6.55 16.67
CA LEU A 282 -15.49 -5.21 16.54
C LEU A 282 -14.36 -4.17 16.55
N LEU A 283 -13.38 -4.34 17.44
CA LEU A 283 -12.19 -3.48 17.54
C LEU A 283 -11.35 -3.55 16.27
N ARG A 284 -11.05 -4.76 15.77
CA ARG A 284 -10.32 -4.96 14.51
C ARG A 284 -11.04 -4.30 13.33
N SER A 285 -12.35 -4.51 13.22
CA SER A 285 -13.18 -3.93 12.16
C SER A 285 -13.21 -2.39 12.23
N ALA A 286 -13.27 -1.80 13.43
CA ALA A 286 -13.22 -0.35 13.60
C ALA A 286 -11.87 0.25 13.24
N ALA A 287 -10.76 -0.38 13.65
CA ALA A 287 -9.40 0.05 13.29
C ALA A 287 -9.17 -0.05 11.78
N ALA A 288 -9.54 -1.18 11.16
CA ALA A 288 -9.47 -1.38 9.71
C ALA A 288 -10.33 -0.36 8.95
N GLY A 289 -11.54 -0.06 9.45
CA GLY A 289 -12.43 0.96 8.88
C GLY A 289 -11.80 2.35 8.85
N LEU A 290 -11.21 2.79 9.98
CA LEU A 290 -10.47 4.06 10.05
C LEU A 290 -9.24 4.04 9.12
N GLY A 291 -8.50 2.93 9.08
CA GLY A 291 -7.36 2.75 8.17
C GLY A 291 -7.77 2.88 6.70
N ASN A 292 -8.87 2.25 6.28
CA ASN A 292 -9.39 2.36 4.92
C ASN A 292 -9.79 3.80 4.56
N ILE A 293 -10.43 4.53 5.48
CA ILE A 293 -10.80 5.93 5.31
C ILE A 293 -9.54 6.81 5.22
N ALA A 294 -8.55 6.58 6.08
CA ALA A 294 -7.27 7.30 6.07
C ALA A 294 -6.49 7.05 4.78
N ARG A 295 -6.41 5.82 4.29
CA ARG A 295 -5.75 5.49 3.01
C ARG A 295 -6.31 6.29 1.83
N GLN A 296 -7.58 6.69 1.86
CA GLN A 296 -8.20 7.54 0.86
C GLN A 296 -8.02 9.05 1.12
N GLY A 297 -7.16 9.43 2.08
CA GLY A 297 -6.73 10.81 2.32
C GLY A 297 -7.42 11.52 3.49
N ASN A 298 -8.20 10.82 4.31
CA ASN A 298 -8.84 11.43 5.47
C ASN A 298 -7.83 11.53 6.64
N GLU A 299 -7.37 12.75 6.92
CA GLU A 299 -6.37 13.04 7.95
C GLU A 299 -6.92 12.80 9.37
N ASP A 300 -8.21 13.10 9.62
CA ASP A 300 -8.81 12.93 10.95
C ASP A 300 -8.87 11.44 11.34
N ALA A 301 -9.14 10.55 10.38
CA ALA A 301 -9.12 9.12 10.63
C ALA A 301 -7.71 8.63 11.04
N LEU A 302 -6.65 9.13 10.39
CA LEU A 302 -5.27 8.80 10.76
C LEU A 302 -4.88 9.39 12.12
N LYS A 303 -5.28 10.62 12.42
CA LYS A 303 -5.08 11.24 13.75
C LYS A 303 -5.71 10.41 14.86
N ILE A 304 -6.97 9.97 14.68
CA ILE A 304 -7.67 9.11 15.63
C ILE A 304 -6.90 7.80 15.88
N LEU A 305 -6.38 7.17 14.83
CA LEU A 305 -5.58 5.95 14.99
C LEU A 305 -4.35 6.19 15.87
N PHE A 306 -3.61 7.28 15.66
CA PHE A 306 -2.48 7.63 16.53
C PHE A 306 -2.92 7.97 17.95
N ASP A 307 -3.97 8.79 18.11
CA ASP A 307 -4.43 9.28 19.42
C ASP A 307 -4.93 8.13 20.31
N VAL A 308 -5.54 7.11 19.70
CA VAL A 308 -5.96 5.89 20.39
C VAL A 308 -4.78 4.93 20.58
N GLY A 309 -3.97 4.72 19.57
CA GLY A 309 -2.92 3.69 19.59
C GLY A 309 -1.73 4.01 20.48
N ILE A 310 -1.27 5.26 20.52
CA ILE A 310 -0.08 5.65 21.30
C ILE A 310 -0.23 5.32 22.80
N PRO A 311 -1.33 5.67 23.47
CA PRO A 311 -1.51 5.34 24.89
C PRO A 311 -1.97 3.90 25.15
N SER A 312 -2.38 3.16 24.10
CA SER A 312 -3.01 1.84 24.26
C SER A 312 -2.00 0.71 24.44
N GLN A 313 -2.48 -0.37 25.05
CA GLN A 313 -1.87 -1.70 25.11
C GLN A 313 -2.73 -2.68 24.31
N ASP A 314 -2.27 -3.93 24.15
CA ASP A 314 -3.09 -4.98 23.56
C ASP A 314 -4.33 -5.26 24.45
N PRO A 315 -5.47 -5.55 23.85
CA PRO A 315 -5.70 -5.92 22.45
C PRO A 315 -5.92 -4.76 21.47
N VAL A 316 -5.95 -3.50 21.90
CA VAL A 316 -6.22 -2.33 21.04
C VAL A 316 -5.02 -1.97 20.18
N ARG A 317 -3.82 -2.05 20.76
CA ARG A 317 -2.60 -1.57 20.13
C ARG A 317 -2.32 -2.26 18.79
N ALA A 318 -2.32 -3.59 18.76
CA ALA A 318 -1.96 -4.34 17.56
C ALA A 318 -2.83 -4.02 16.32
N PRO A 319 -4.19 -4.06 16.35
CA PRO A 319 -4.98 -3.72 15.18
C PRO A 319 -4.87 -2.25 14.75
N VAL A 320 -4.66 -1.32 15.69
CA VAL A 320 -4.44 0.09 15.38
C VAL A 320 -3.08 0.31 14.73
N THR A 321 -2.03 -0.32 15.26
CA THR A 321 -0.67 -0.31 14.71
C THR A 321 -0.66 -0.85 13.28
N LEU A 322 -1.33 -1.98 13.04
CA LEU A 322 -1.47 -2.56 11.71
C LEU A 322 -2.17 -1.59 10.74
N ALA A 323 -3.27 -0.95 11.19
CA ALA A 323 -3.99 0.03 10.36
C ALA A 323 -3.09 1.23 9.99
N ILE A 324 -2.27 1.74 10.93
CA ILE A 324 -1.30 2.82 10.70
C ILE A 324 -0.25 2.37 9.67
N GLY A 325 0.30 1.17 9.81
CA GLY A 325 1.29 0.62 8.87
C GLY A 325 0.75 0.52 7.44
N LEU A 326 -0.48 0.01 7.28
CA LEU A 326 -1.12 -0.03 5.96
C LEU A 326 -1.35 1.36 5.37
N VAL A 327 -1.60 2.39 6.20
CA VAL A 327 -1.64 3.78 5.71
C VAL A 327 -0.24 4.25 5.33
N ALA A 328 0.79 3.92 6.12
CA ALA A 328 2.18 4.28 5.82
C ALA A 328 2.62 3.77 4.45
N LEU A 329 2.34 2.50 4.16
CA LEU A 329 2.73 1.86 2.91
C LEU A 329 1.89 2.33 1.70
N ARG A 330 0.61 2.67 1.90
CA ARG A 330 -0.31 2.97 0.79
C ARG A 330 -0.56 4.47 0.59
N ASN A 331 -0.29 5.31 1.60
CA ASN A 331 -0.43 6.77 1.54
C ASN A 331 0.66 7.47 2.38
N THR A 332 1.92 7.23 2.04
CA THR A 332 3.09 7.85 2.69
C THR A 332 3.00 9.38 2.77
N PRO A 333 2.51 10.12 1.75
CA PRO A 333 2.33 11.57 1.84
C PRO A 333 1.45 12.01 2.99
N LEU A 334 0.31 11.33 3.20
CA LEU A 334 -0.59 11.63 4.31
C LEU A 334 0.08 11.33 5.66
N LEU A 335 0.79 10.22 5.76
CA LEU A 335 1.54 9.88 6.98
C LEU A 335 2.53 10.99 7.33
N LEU A 336 3.41 11.39 6.40
CA LEU A 336 4.42 12.43 6.66
C LEU A 336 3.77 13.75 7.10
N LYS A 337 2.70 14.17 6.40
CA LYS A 337 1.94 15.37 6.77
C LYS A 337 1.37 15.27 8.19
N THR A 338 0.80 14.12 8.55
CA THR A 338 0.20 13.91 9.88
C THR A 338 1.28 13.89 10.96
N LEU A 339 2.39 13.19 10.74
CA LEU A 339 3.52 13.13 11.68
C LEU A 339 4.14 14.50 11.91
N GLU A 340 4.33 15.31 10.86
CA GLU A 340 4.91 16.65 10.96
C GLU A 340 4.07 17.58 11.84
N ALA A 341 2.76 17.41 11.86
CA ALA A 341 1.84 18.23 12.65
C ALA A 341 1.70 17.77 14.12
N ARG A 342 2.27 16.62 14.51
CA ARG A 342 2.12 16.07 15.87
C ARG A 342 3.17 16.61 16.85
N THR A 343 2.75 16.76 18.12
CA THR A 343 3.63 17.15 19.23
C THR A 343 4.31 15.94 19.89
N ASP A 344 3.72 14.74 19.76
CA ASP A 344 4.22 13.45 20.25
C ASP A 344 4.88 12.63 19.13
N GLN A 345 5.65 13.32 18.28
CA GLN A 345 6.21 12.78 17.04
C GLN A 345 7.05 11.51 17.26
N ASP A 346 7.86 11.47 18.31
CA ASP A 346 8.72 10.30 18.61
C ASP A 346 7.89 9.05 18.92
N ALA A 347 6.79 9.19 19.67
CA ALA A 347 5.87 8.08 19.97
C ALA A 347 5.15 7.60 18.70
N ALA A 348 4.72 8.54 17.86
CA ALA A 348 4.06 8.22 16.60
C ALA A 348 5.00 7.51 15.61
N ILE A 349 6.26 7.94 15.50
CA ILE A 349 7.31 7.27 14.71
C ILE A 349 7.58 5.86 15.29
N GLY A 350 7.56 5.72 16.62
CA GLY A 350 7.67 4.43 17.29
C GLY A 350 6.57 3.44 16.84
N MET A 351 5.31 3.91 16.73
CA MET A 351 4.22 3.08 16.23
C MET A 351 4.38 2.71 14.74
N VAL A 352 4.88 3.62 13.93
CA VAL A 352 5.19 3.31 12.52
C VAL A 352 6.26 2.21 12.45
N ALA A 353 7.32 2.30 13.26
CA ALA A 353 8.34 1.25 13.30
C ALA A 353 7.77 -0.10 13.76
N GLU A 354 6.97 -0.11 14.83
CA GLU A 354 6.27 -1.31 15.31
C GLU A 354 5.36 -1.93 14.23
N SER A 355 4.71 -1.09 13.41
CA SER A 355 3.85 -1.58 12.33
C SER A 355 4.63 -2.29 11.22
N PHE A 356 5.86 -1.88 10.93
CA PHE A 356 6.72 -2.54 9.94
C PHE A 356 7.22 -3.89 10.44
N ASP A 357 7.39 -4.07 11.75
CA ASP A 357 7.69 -5.39 12.34
C ASP A 357 6.50 -6.37 12.23
N MET A 358 5.28 -5.86 12.01
CA MET A 358 4.05 -6.67 11.87
C MET A 358 3.68 -6.95 10.42
N LEU A 359 4.24 -6.21 9.46
CA LEU A 359 3.95 -6.29 8.03
C LEU A 359 5.11 -7.00 7.33
N GLU A 360 4.81 -7.93 6.46
CA GLU A 360 5.79 -8.62 5.60
C GLU A 360 5.57 -8.19 4.13
N GLU A 361 5.63 -6.88 3.87
CA GLU A 361 5.32 -6.25 2.58
C GLU A 361 6.60 -5.66 1.95
N ASP A 362 7.60 -6.50 1.73
CA ASP A 362 8.96 -6.11 1.31
C ASP A 362 9.02 -5.07 0.17
N LEU A 363 8.15 -5.20 -0.85
CA LEU A 363 8.17 -4.27 -1.99
C LEU A 363 7.56 -2.91 -1.62
N GLU A 364 6.47 -2.91 -0.88
CA GLU A 364 5.80 -1.71 -0.40
C GLU A 364 6.67 -0.95 0.60
N GLU A 365 7.38 -1.67 1.47
CA GLU A 365 8.37 -1.09 2.39
C GLU A 365 9.50 -0.41 1.61
N GLU A 366 10.04 -1.07 0.58
CA GLU A 366 11.09 -0.46 -0.26
C GLU A 366 10.59 0.82 -0.93
N ARG A 367 9.34 0.86 -1.39
CA ARG A 367 8.71 2.08 -1.94
C ARG A 367 8.56 3.18 -0.89
N PHE A 368 8.14 2.83 0.32
CA PHE A 368 8.09 3.76 1.45
C PHE A 368 9.49 4.34 1.73
N PHE A 369 10.51 3.50 1.80
CA PHE A 369 11.89 3.94 2.02
C PHE A 369 12.38 4.88 0.94
N VAL A 370 12.11 4.57 -0.32
CA VAL A 370 12.43 5.45 -1.46
C VAL A 370 11.72 6.80 -1.32
N TYR A 371 10.43 6.80 -1.00
CA TYR A 371 9.65 8.02 -0.85
C TYR A 371 10.20 8.92 0.28
N VAL A 372 10.49 8.33 1.44
CA VAL A 372 11.01 9.08 2.59
C VAL A 372 12.41 9.66 2.29
N ARG A 373 13.29 8.89 1.63
CA ARG A 373 14.61 9.42 1.20
C ARG A 373 14.47 10.57 0.19
N GLN A 374 13.57 10.45 -0.77
CA GLN A 374 13.29 11.53 -1.72
C GLN A 374 12.77 12.79 -1.00
N ALA A 375 11.84 12.64 -0.08
CA ALA A 375 11.32 13.75 0.72
C ALA A 375 12.42 14.39 1.58
N TYR A 376 13.31 13.60 2.17
CA TYR A 376 14.47 14.08 2.92
C TYR A 376 15.38 14.97 2.06
N TRP A 377 15.74 14.52 0.85
CA TRP A 377 16.64 15.27 -0.03
C TRP A 377 15.98 16.47 -0.70
N ALA A 378 14.66 16.41 -0.92
CA ALA A 378 13.91 17.54 -1.48
C ALA A 378 13.67 18.66 -0.46
N ALA A 379 13.67 18.35 0.82
CA ALA A 379 13.40 19.30 1.89
C ALA A 379 14.61 20.21 2.17
N ALA A 380 14.35 21.47 2.49
CA ALA A 380 15.39 22.43 2.87
C ALA A 380 16.13 21.99 4.14
N ASP A 381 17.43 22.32 4.23
CA ASP A 381 18.23 22.01 5.40
C ASP A 381 17.61 22.60 6.68
N GLY A 382 17.50 21.76 7.72
CA GLY A 382 16.93 22.14 9.01
C GLY A 382 15.41 22.30 9.06
N SER A 383 14.70 22.08 7.93
CA SER A 383 13.23 22.12 7.90
C SER A 383 12.59 21.02 8.76
N PRO A 384 11.33 21.21 9.21
CA PRO A 384 10.60 20.17 9.96
C PRO A 384 10.51 18.86 9.18
N THR A 385 10.16 18.91 7.89
CA THR A 385 10.07 17.74 7.00
C THR A 385 11.38 16.96 6.94
N ARG A 386 12.54 17.69 6.82
CA ARG A 386 13.84 17.04 6.75
C ARG A 386 14.19 16.32 8.05
N LYS A 387 13.92 16.94 9.20
CA LYS A 387 14.13 16.35 10.52
C LYS A 387 13.26 15.13 10.74
N LEU A 388 11.98 15.21 10.36
CA LEU A 388 11.06 14.09 10.41
C LEU A 388 11.54 12.89 9.57
N CYS A 389 11.93 13.14 8.32
CA CYS A 389 12.46 12.09 7.45
C CYS A 389 13.75 11.48 8.01
N GLU A 390 14.64 12.30 8.59
CA GLU A 390 15.86 11.80 9.26
C GLU A 390 15.55 10.91 10.46
N GLN A 391 14.55 11.26 11.27
CA GLN A 391 14.08 10.42 12.38
C GLN A 391 13.51 9.08 11.89
N LEU A 392 12.69 9.10 10.82
CA LEU A 392 12.15 7.87 10.21
C LEU A 392 13.28 6.98 9.65
N ILE A 393 14.22 7.57 8.89
CA ILE A 393 15.38 6.85 8.34
C ILE A 393 16.21 6.20 9.47
N THR A 394 16.42 6.93 10.56
CA THR A 394 17.19 6.44 11.71
C THR A 394 16.41 5.36 12.46
N LYS A 395 15.12 5.55 12.68
CA LYS A 395 14.31 4.63 13.49
C LYS A 395 14.03 3.30 12.79
N LEU A 396 13.81 3.34 11.48
CA LEU A 396 13.55 2.15 10.64
C LEU A 396 14.82 1.57 10.02
N ASP A 397 15.97 2.24 10.19
CA ASP A 397 17.32 1.79 9.80
C ASP A 397 17.48 1.45 8.30
N PHE A 398 17.07 2.36 7.37
CA PHE A 398 17.16 2.16 5.92
C PHE A 398 18.00 3.23 5.16
#